data_33ec8d501e2338e8ea27f5e2414ede2a
#
_entry.id   33ec8d501e2338e8ea27f5e2414ede2a
#
_cell.length_a   1.000
_cell.length_b   1.000
_cell.length_c   1.000
_cell.angle_alpha   90.00
_cell.angle_beta   90.00
_cell.angle_gamma   90.00
#
_symmetry.space_group_name_H-M   'P 1'
#
loop_
_entity.id
_entity.type
_entity.pdbx_description
1 polymer ?
#
loop_
_entity_poly.entity_id
_entity_poly.type
_entity_poly.pdbx_seq_one_letter_code
_entity_poly.pdbx_strand_id
1 'polypeptide(L)'
;MDVHNGHWLDDDRAIPVPAGRSFLLDTNVLLHDADSLHAFEEHNLILTIDVLEELDRFKRGNDEKGRNARRVIRDIDALRDGSSLSQGVPLPGGGKIFILVRSFTEHLPTGMDRSLPDNRILSAACALNKAGADITFVSKDINARVKADALGIRAEDFLNRVVNFDELYTGWSEHVVSDALVNDFYAGRPVKLDVGL
;
A
#
# COMPACT_ATOMS: atom_id res chain seq x y z
N MET A 1 -9.79 -26.33 16.10
CA MET A 1 -9.69 -25.54 14.86
C MET A 1 -8.25 -25.07 14.79
N ASP A 2 -7.44 -25.87 14.11
CA ASP A 2 -6.00 -25.62 14.01
C ASP A 2 -5.77 -24.45 13.05
N VAL A 3 -5.34 -23.32 13.61
CA VAL A 3 -4.74 -22.23 12.82
C VAL A 3 -3.39 -22.78 12.33
N HIS A 4 -3.33 -23.18 11.06
CA HIS A 4 -2.08 -23.50 10.41
C HIS A 4 -1.19 -22.25 10.48
N ASN A 5 -0.23 -22.27 11.41
CA ASN A 5 0.94 -21.42 11.39
C ASN A 5 1.77 -21.82 10.16
N GLY A 6 1.44 -21.28 9.00
CA GLY A 6 2.12 -21.56 7.76
C GLY A 6 3.55 -21.07 7.81
N HIS A 7 4.49 -21.96 7.95
CA HIS A 7 5.92 -21.70 7.78
C HIS A 7 6.19 -21.59 6.27
N TRP A 8 6.47 -20.37 5.80
CA TRP A 8 6.74 -20.07 4.37
C TRP A 8 7.94 -20.82 3.78
N LEU A 9 8.75 -21.45 4.64
CA LEU A 9 10.03 -22.05 4.26
C LEU A 9 9.96 -23.56 4.03
N ASP A 10 8.87 -24.25 4.46
CA ASP A 10 8.88 -25.71 4.55
C ASP A 10 7.98 -26.44 3.54
N ASP A 11 7.13 -25.75 2.77
CA ASP A 11 6.35 -26.38 1.72
C ASP A 11 6.49 -25.61 0.40
N ASP A 12 7.19 -26.21 -0.54
CA ASP A 12 7.38 -25.71 -1.91
C ASP A 12 6.06 -25.48 -2.68
N ARG A 13 4.91 -25.80 -2.09
CA ARG A 13 3.59 -25.79 -2.74
C ARG A 13 2.55 -24.89 -2.08
N ALA A 14 2.66 -24.59 -0.81
CA ALA A 14 1.69 -23.75 -0.12
C ALA A 14 2.06 -22.26 -0.22
N ILE A 15 1.22 -21.48 -0.86
CA ILE A 15 1.28 -20.02 -0.82
C ILE A 15 0.42 -19.61 0.35
N PRO A 16 0.97 -19.07 1.44
CA PRO A 16 0.17 -18.62 2.54
C PRO A 16 -0.65 -17.40 2.11
N VAL A 17 -1.94 -17.51 2.28
CA VAL A 17 -2.90 -16.46 1.97
C VAL A 17 -3.16 -15.68 3.25
N PRO A 18 -2.73 -14.42 3.37
CA PRO A 18 -3.08 -13.60 4.50
C PRO A 18 -4.60 -13.44 4.58
N ALA A 19 -5.16 -13.56 5.78
CA ALA A 19 -6.58 -13.28 5.98
C ALA A 19 -6.84 -11.78 5.83
N GLY A 20 -7.89 -11.42 5.08
CA GLY A 20 -8.29 -10.04 4.83
C GLY A 20 -7.62 -9.41 3.59
N ARG A 21 -7.92 -8.14 3.39
CA ARG A 21 -7.44 -7.38 2.22
C ARG A 21 -5.93 -7.20 2.29
N SER A 22 -5.28 -7.40 1.16
CA SER A 22 -3.83 -7.36 1.04
C SER A 22 -3.41 -6.47 -0.12
N PHE A 23 -2.36 -5.68 0.08
CA PHE A 23 -1.78 -4.80 -0.92
C PHE A 23 -0.36 -5.25 -1.24
N LEU A 24 -0.10 -5.54 -2.50
CA LEU A 24 1.25 -5.77 -3.02
C LEU A 24 1.78 -4.48 -3.61
N LEU A 25 2.83 -3.91 -3.01
CA LEU A 25 3.39 -2.65 -3.50
C LEU A 25 4.52 -2.90 -4.51
N ASP A 26 4.48 -2.10 -5.56
CA ASP A 26 5.57 -1.94 -6.49
C ASP A 26 6.66 -1.01 -5.91
N THR A 27 7.90 -1.19 -6.32
CA THR A 27 9.05 -0.39 -5.88
C THR A 27 8.84 1.10 -6.12
N ASN A 28 8.23 1.47 -7.25
CA ASN A 28 8.03 2.88 -7.61
C ASN A 28 7.12 3.63 -6.63
N VAL A 29 6.22 2.94 -5.92
CA VAL A 29 5.40 3.52 -4.85
C VAL A 29 6.29 3.96 -3.69
N LEU A 30 7.15 3.07 -3.22
CA LEU A 30 8.07 3.30 -2.10
C LEU A 30 9.14 4.34 -2.42
N LEU A 31 9.60 4.36 -3.68
CA LEU A 31 10.56 5.36 -4.17
C LEU A 31 9.94 6.74 -4.34
N HIS A 32 8.64 6.80 -4.60
CA HIS A 32 7.90 8.06 -4.74
C HIS A 32 7.59 8.67 -3.37
N ASP A 33 7.18 7.83 -2.42
CA ASP A 33 6.81 8.26 -1.08
C ASP A 33 7.17 7.19 -0.05
N ALA A 34 8.10 7.49 0.84
CA ALA A 34 8.50 6.56 1.89
C ALA A 34 7.39 6.31 2.93
N ASP A 35 6.47 7.26 3.12
CA ASP A 35 5.33 7.10 4.02
C ASP A 35 4.25 6.16 3.47
N SER A 36 4.38 5.72 2.22
CA SER A 36 3.48 4.74 1.61
C SER A 36 3.39 3.40 2.38
N LEU A 37 4.42 3.02 3.14
CA LEU A 37 4.34 1.87 4.06
C LEU A 37 3.22 2.02 5.09
N HIS A 38 2.99 3.24 5.57
CA HIS A 38 2.02 3.54 6.62
C HIS A 38 0.61 3.76 6.06
N ALA A 39 0.46 3.97 4.75
CA ALA A 39 -0.83 4.22 4.10
C ALA A 39 -1.77 3.00 4.12
N PHE A 40 -1.25 1.81 4.43
CA PHE A 40 -1.98 0.55 4.39
C PHE A 40 -1.98 -0.21 5.73
N GLU A 41 -1.68 0.45 6.84
CA GLU A 41 -1.46 -0.20 8.15
C GLU A 41 -2.66 -1.01 8.68
N GLU A 42 -3.89 -0.71 8.24
CA GLU A 42 -5.09 -1.46 8.61
C GLU A 42 -5.22 -2.80 7.83
N HIS A 43 -4.37 -3.00 6.83
CA HIS A 43 -4.43 -4.12 5.89
C HIS A 43 -3.10 -4.88 5.85
N ASN A 44 -3.10 -6.02 5.17
CA ASN A 44 -1.84 -6.70 4.93
C ASN A 44 -1.06 -6.01 3.82
N LEU A 45 0.20 -5.74 4.10
CA LEU A 45 1.16 -5.17 3.17
C LEU A 45 2.12 -6.26 2.73
N ILE A 46 2.29 -6.43 1.44
CA ILE A 46 3.14 -7.46 0.87
C ILE A 46 4.22 -6.80 0.00
N LEU A 47 5.45 -7.15 0.26
CA LEU A 47 6.60 -6.81 -0.57
C LEU A 47 7.26 -8.09 -1.07
N THR A 48 7.83 -8.07 -2.27
CA THR A 48 8.66 -9.17 -2.75
C THR A 48 10.14 -8.89 -2.49
N ILE A 49 10.96 -9.91 -2.54
CA ILE A 49 12.41 -9.75 -2.45
C ILE A 49 12.93 -8.85 -3.57
N ASP A 50 12.31 -8.88 -4.75
CA ASP A 50 12.67 -8.04 -5.89
C ASP A 50 12.54 -6.55 -5.56
N VAL A 51 11.50 -6.16 -4.82
CA VAL A 51 11.31 -4.80 -4.32
C VAL A 51 12.46 -4.38 -3.41
N LEU A 52 12.86 -5.25 -2.47
CA LEU A 52 13.97 -4.96 -1.56
C LEU A 52 15.31 -4.84 -2.30
N GLU A 53 15.57 -5.72 -3.28
CA GLU A 53 16.77 -5.67 -4.11
C GLU A 53 16.82 -4.39 -4.93
N GLU A 54 15.68 -3.94 -5.42
CA GLU A 54 15.58 -2.71 -6.17
C GLU A 54 15.80 -1.48 -5.28
N LEU A 55 15.18 -1.43 -4.10
CA LEU A 55 15.44 -0.40 -3.09
C LEU A 55 16.92 -0.35 -2.71
N ASP A 56 17.60 -1.52 -2.61
CA ASP A 56 19.03 -1.59 -2.32
C ASP A 56 19.90 -0.95 -3.40
N ARG A 57 19.49 -1.04 -4.65
CA ARG A 57 20.18 -0.34 -5.76
C ARG A 57 19.97 1.17 -5.67
N PHE A 58 18.73 1.63 -5.41
CA PHE A 58 18.41 3.05 -5.34
C PHE A 58 18.98 3.75 -4.10
N LYS A 59 19.18 3.06 -2.97
CA LYS A 59 19.69 3.66 -1.73
C LYS A 59 21.07 4.35 -1.89
N ARG A 60 21.82 4.01 -2.95
CA ARG A 60 23.13 4.60 -3.27
C ARG A 60 23.00 5.99 -3.91
N GLY A 61 21.84 6.34 -4.44
CA GLY A 61 21.57 7.64 -5.04
C GLY A 61 21.50 8.77 -4.00
N ASN A 62 21.89 9.98 -4.42
CA ASN A 62 21.80 11.18 -3.58
C ASN A 62 20.53 11.99 -3.88
N ASP A 63 19.69 11.52 -4.76
CA ASP A 63 18.41 12.09 -5.15
C ASP A 63 17.28 11.73 -4.15
N GLU A 64 16.08 12.18 -4.44
CA GLU A 64 14.90 11.91 -3.63
C GLU A 64 14.59 10.41 -3.54
N LYS A 65 14.69 9.67 -4.64
CA LYS A 65 14.47 8.23 -4.66
C LYS A 65 15.45 7.50 -3.75
N GLY A 66 16.74 7.90 -3.75
CA GLY A 66 17.74 7.35 -2.85
C GLY A 66 17.46 7.65 -1.38
N ARG A 67 16.93 8.83 -1.07
CA ARG A 67 16.50 9.17 0.30
C ARG A 67 15.32 8.33 0.74
N ASN A 68 14.30 8.20 -0.11
CA ASN A 68 13.11 7.40 0.17
C ASN A 68 13.47 5.91 0.34
N ALA A 69 14.30 5.35 -0.55
CA ALA A 69 14.77 3.98 -0.41
C ALA A 69 15.45 3.71 0.93
N ARG A 70 16.35 4.61 1.37
CA ARG A 70 17.02 4.49 2.68
C ARG A 70 16.04 4.58 3.84
N ARG A 71 15.02 5.43 3.74
CA ARG A 71 13.99 5.58 4.78
C ARG A 71 13.15 4.32 4.87
N VAL A 72 12.59 3.85 3.75
CA VAL A 72 11.80 2.62 3.68
C VAL A 72 12.54 1.42 4.27
N ILE A 73 13.81 1.22 3.89
CA ILE A 73 14.62 0.10 4.39
C ILE A 73 14.77 0.19 5.93
N ARG A 74 15.01 1.38 6.48
CA ARG A 74 15.11 1.57 7.93
C ARG A 74 13.78 1.32 8.65
N ASP A 75 12.67 1.78 8.05
CA ASP A 75 11.34 1.59 8.63
C ASP A 75 10.96 0.11 8.64
N ILE A 76 11.26 -0.64 7.57
CA ILE A 76 11.07 -2.09 7.52
C ILE A 76 11.95 -2.80 8.57
N ASP A 77 13.21 -2.38 8.74
CA ASP A 77 14.11 -2.96 9.75
C ASP A 77 13.62 -2.68 11.18
N ALA A 78 13.10 -1.48 11.43
CA ALA A 78 12.53 -1.11 12.72
C ALA A 78 11.26 -1.91 13.07
N LEU A 79 10.42 -2.21 12.07
CA LEU A 79 9.20 -3.01 12.27
C LEU A 79 9.51 -4.45 12.68
N ARG A 80 10.69 -4.97 12.33
CA ARG A 80 11.04 -6.38 12.53
C ARG A 80 11.06 -6.82 14.00
N ASP A 81 11.51 -5.98 14.93
CA ASP A 81 11.58 -6.16 16.40
C ASP A 81 11.62 -7.63 16.88
N GLY A 82 12.59 -8.41 16.36
CA GLY A 82 12.74 -9.82 16.66
C GLY A 82 11.78 -10.79 15.97
N SER A 83 10.84 -10.30 15.16
CA SER A 83 9.88 -11.10 14.39
C SER A 83 10.38 -11.36 12.97
N SER A 84 9.86 -12.41 12.33
CA SER A 84 10.20 -12.75 10.94
C SER A 84 9.24 -12.08 9.96
N LEU A 85 9.76 -11.23 9.07
CA LEU A 85 9.00 -10.60 8.00
C LEU A 85 8.38 -11.60 7.02
N SER A 86 8.94 -12.81 6.91
CA SER A 86 8.34 -13.86 6.09
C SER A 86 7.09 -14.48 6.74
N GLN A 87 6.91 -14.33 8.03
CA GLN A 87 5.73 -14.82 8.77
C GLN A 87 4.68 -13.73 9.02
N GLY A 88 4.99 -12.49 8.67
CA GLY A 88 4.15 -11.33 8.89
C GLY A 88 4.36 -10.66 10.22
N VAL A 89 4.82 -9.42 10.18
CA VAL A 89 5.04 -8.56 11.34
C VAL A 89 3.85 -7.63 11.50
N PRO A 90 3.27 -7.50 12.71
CA PRO A 90 2.16 -6.59 12.94
C PRO A 90 2.50 -5.14 12.61
N LEU A 91 1.56 -4.44 11.99
CA LEU A 91 1.59 -2.98 11.78
C LEU A 91 0.77 -2.28 12.87
N PRO A 92 1.08 -1.01 13.18
CA PRO A 92 0.35 -0.25 14.21
C PRO A 92 -1.16 -0.17 13.97
N GLY A 93 -1.61 -0.12 12.71
CA GLY A 93 -3.02 -0.08 12.33
C GLY A 93 -3.78 -1.41 12.40
N GLY A 94 -3.11 -2.51 12.81
CA GLY A 94 -3.72 -3.83 12.97
C GLY A 94 -3.53 -4.78 11.79
N GLY A 95 -2.99 -4.33 10.67
CA GLY A 95 -2.55 -5.17 9.56
C GLY A 95 -1.21 -5.84 9.83
N LYS A 96 -0.62 -6.45 8.81
CA LYS A 96 0.71 -7.08 8.88
C LYS A 96 1.51 -6.78 7.64
N ILE A 97 2.84 -6.65 7.79
CA ILE A 97 3.75 -6.60 6.66
C ILE A 97 4.41 -7.96 6.43
N PHE A 98 4.45 -8.39 5.17
CA PHE A 98 5.09 -9.64 4.74
C PHE A 98 6.14 -9.35 3.68
N ILE A 99 7.26 -10.10 3.72
CA ILE A 99 8.23 -10.12 2.64
C ILE A 99 8.26 -11.51 2.02
N LEU A 100 7.91 -11.59 0.74
CA LEU A 100 7.95 -12.82 -0.03
C LEU A 100 9.36 -12.98 -0.63
N VAL A 101 10.07 -14.02 -0.17
CA VAL A 101 11.43 -14.32 -0.62
C VAL A 101 11.48 -15.33 -1.76
N ARG A 102 10.35 -16.00 -2.06
CA ARG A 102 10.23 -17.00 -3.13
C ARG A 102 9.90 -16.34 -4.47
N SER A 103 10.43 -16.89 -5.55
CA SER A 103 10.00 -16.57 -6.92
C SER A 103 8.70 -17.30 -7.26
N PHE A 104 7.81 -16.63 -7.99
CA PHE A 104 6.50 -17.15 -8.44
C PHE A 104 6.36 -17.09 -9.96
N THR A 105 7.46 -16.99 -10.69
CA THR A 105 7.44 -16.78 -12.16
C THR A 105 6.78 -17.91 -12.94
N GLU A 106 6.58 -19.08 -12.35
CA GLU A 106 5.79 -20.18 -12.90
C GLU A 106 4.31 -19.82 -13.06
N HIS A 107 3.81 -18.82 -12.33
CA HIS A 107 2.44 -18.33 -12.42
C HIS A 107 2.21 -17.30 -13.55
N LEU A 108 3.29 -16.84 -14.21
CA LEU A 108 3.19 -15.93 -15.34
C LEU A 108 2.87 -16.67 -16.64
N PRO A 109 2.12 -16.04 -17.57
CA PRO A 109 1.97 -16.54 -18.93
C PRO A 109 3.33 -16.69 -19.62
N THR A 110 3.41 -17.65 -20.56
CA THR A 110 4.66 -17.97 -21.28
C THR A 110 5.20 -16.83 -22.15
N GLY A 111 4.35 -15.85 -22.50
CA GLY A 111 4.76 -14.67 -23.29
C GLY A 111 5.39 -13.53 -22.48
N MET A 112 5.45 -13.66 -21.16
CA MET A 112 6.06 -12.63 -20.30
C MET A 112 7.50 -12.96 -19.97
N ASP A 113 8.37 -11.94 -20.09
CA ASP A 113 9.78 -12.08 -19.71
C ASP A 113 9.92 -12.18 -18.17
N ARG A 114 10.34 -13.36 -17.71
CA ARG A 114 10.50 -13.68 -16.28
C ARG A 114 11.75 -13.06 -15.65
N SER A 115 12.63 -12.48 -16.44
CA SER A 115 13.85 -11.83 -15.95
C SER A 115 13.60 -10.39 -15.48
N LEU A 116 12.50 -9.77 -15.91
CA LEU A 116 12.16 -8.39 -15.56
C LEU A 116 11.64 -8.31 -14.12
N PRO A 117 12.19 -7.41 -13.27
CA PRO A 117 11.75 -7.24 -11.88
C PRO A 117 10.24 -7.01 -11.76
N ASP A 118 9.66 -6.09 -12.54
CA ASP A 118 8.23 -5.80 -12.53
C ASP A 118 7.37 -7.05 -12.78
N ASN A 119 7.79 -7.91 -13.72
CA ASN A 119 7.07 -9.13 -14.03
C ASN A 119 7.20 -10.15 -12.88
N ARG A 120 8.35 -10.17 -12.17
CA ARG A 120 8.51 -11.01 -10.97
C ARG A 120 7.62 -10.54 -9.82
N ILE A 121 7.48 -9.22 -9.61
CA ILE A 121 6.53 -8.68 -8.65
C ILE A 121 5.10 -9.08 -9.03
N LEU A 122 4.70 -8.92 -10.29
CA LEU A 122 3.39 -9.34 -10.78
C LEU A 122 3.16 -10.84 -10.65
N SER A 123 4.21 -11.66 -10.75
CA SER A 123 4.10 -13.11 -10.56
C SER A 123 3.64 -13.49 -9.15
N ALA A 124 4.09 -12.75 -8.15
CA ALA A 124 3.63 -12.92 -6.76
C ALA A 124 2.15 -12.56 -6.62
N ALA A 125 1.69 -11.47 -7.27
CA ALA A 125 0.27 -11.13 -7.31
C ALA A 125 -0.57 -12.22 -7.97
N CYS A 126 -0.11 -12.79 -9.10
CA CYS A 126 -0.77 -13.91 -9.77
C CYS A 126 -0.89 -15.13 -8.85
N ALA A 127 0.19 -15.47 -8.16
CA ALA A 127 0.23 -16.62 -7.26
C ALA A 127 -0.74 -16.46 -6.09
N LEU A 128 -0.73 -15.29 -5.43
CA LEU A 128 -1.62 -14.96 -4.32
C LEU A 128 -3.09 -14.94 -4.76
N ASN A 129 -3.40 -14.32 -5.90
CA ASN A 129 -4.76 -14.27 -6.44
C ASN A 129 -5.28 -15.68 -6.75
N LYS A 130 -4.46 -16.54 -7.38
CA LYS A 130 -4.82 -17.95 -7.63
C LYS A 130 -5.02 -18.76 -6.35
N ALA A 131 -4.30 -18.43 -5.29
CA ALA A 131 -4.46 -19.03 -3.97
C ALA A 131 -5.69 -18.53 -3.21
N GLY A 132 -6.44 -17.56 -3.77
CA GLY A 132 -7.66 -17.02 -3.18
C GLY A 132 -7.46 -15.83 -2.25
N ALA A 133 -6.29 -15.18 -2.27
CA ALA A 133 -6.06 -13.94 -1.53
C ALA A 133 -6.88 -12.78 -2.11
N ASP A 134 -7.43 -11.92 -1.25
CA ASP A 134 -7.97 -10.61 -1.66
C ASP A 134 -6.79 -9.63 -1.86
N ILE A 135 -6.16 -9.73 -3.02
CA ILE A 135 -4.94 -8.99 -3.36
C ILE A 135 -5.23 -7.83 -4.30
N THR A 136 -4.63 -6.68 -4.01
CA THR A 136 -4.60 -5.50 -4.88
C THR A 136 -3.14 -5.14 -5.14
N PHE A 137 -2.75 -5.06 -6.39
CA PHE A 137 -1.44 -4.56 -6.80
C PHE A 137 -1.46 -3.03 -6.86
N VAL A 138 -0.49 -2.39 -6.21
CA VAL A 138 -0.40 -0.92 -6.17
C VAL A 138 0.88 -0.48 -6.86
N SER A 139 0.74 0.35 -7.88
CA SER A 139 1.87 0.87 -8.66
C SER A 139 1.56 2.25 -9.22
N LYS A 140 2.57 3.11 -9.26
CA LYS A 140 2.50 4.39 -9.98
C LYS A 140 2.76 4.24 -11.47
N ASP A 141 3.29 3.11 -11.91
CA ASP A 141 3.51 2.83 -13.31
C ASP A 141 2.21 2.33 -13.97
N ILE A 142 1.74 3.12 -14.92
CA ILE A 142 0.53 2.80 -15.70
C ILE A 142 0.67 1.48 -16.47
N ASN A 143 1.87 1.19 -17.01
CA ASN A 143 2.10 -0.04 -17.74
C ASN A 143 2.06 -1.27 -16.84
N ALA A 144 2.59 -1.16 -15.60
CA ALA A 144 2.51 -2.22 -14.61
C ALA A 144 1.05 -2.50 -14.22
N ARG A 145 0.23 -1.45 -14.03
CA ARG A 145 -1.19 -1.60 -13.73
C ARG A 145 -1.98 -2.22 -14.89
N VAL A 146 -1.70 -1.81 -16.13
CA VAL A 146 -2.33 -2.43 -17.32
C VAL A 146 -1.95 -3.90 -17.47
N LYS A 147 -0.69 -4.27 -17.20
CA LYS A 147 -0.27 -5.68 -17.17
C LYS A 147 -1.00 -6.47 -16.08
N ALA A 148 -1.13 -5.89 -14.88
CA ALA A 148 -1.85 -6.51 -13.76
C ALA A 148 -3.32 -6.78 -14.13
N ASP A 149 -4.00 -5.79 -14.70
CA ASP A 149 -5.39 -5.92 -15.17
C ASP A 149 -5.53 -7.03 -16.23
N ALA A 150 -4.63 -7.05 -17.22
CA ALA A 150 -4.60 -8.11 -18.25
C ALA A 150 -4.37 -9.51 -17.66
N LEU A 151 -3.76 -9.62 -16.48
CA LEU A 151 -3.57 -10.86 -15.72
C LEU A 151 -4.75 -11.19 -14.80
N GLY A 152 -5.81 -10.37 -14.79
CA GLY A 152 -6.97 -10.53 -13.91
C GLY A 152 -6.70 -10.14 -12.46
N ILE A 153 -5.71 -9.30 -12.20
CA ILE A 153 -5.33 -8.80 -10.88
C ILE A 153 -5.86 -7.39 -10.71
N ARG A 154 -6.56 -7.13 -9.62
CA ARG A 154 -6.96 -5.77 -9.26
C ARG A 154 -5.72 -4.90 -9.10
N ALA A 155 -5.69 -3.75 -9.78
CA ALA A 155 -4.58 -2.81 -9.71
C ALA A 155 -5.08 -1.39 -9.44
N GLU A 156 -4.36 -0.68 -8.57
CA GLU A 156 -4.69 0.68 -8.18
C GLU A 156 -3.45 1.59 -8.32
N ASP A 157 -3.68 2.87 -8.62
CA ASP A 157 -2.64 3.90 -8.51
C ASP A 157 -2.42 4.23 -7.04
N PHE A 158 -1.16 4.44 -6.65
CA PHE A 158 -0.85 5.08 -5.39
C PHE A 158 -1.09 6.58 -5.56
N LEU A 159 -2.31 6.98 -5.35
CA LEU A 159 -2.61 8.38 -5.06
C LEU A 159 -2.22 8.56 -3.59
N ASN A 160 -1.24 9.45 -3.32
CA ASN A 160 -1.01 9.87 -1.95
C ASN A 160 -2.39 10.09 -1.33
N ARG A 161 -2.76 9.23 -0.40
CA ARG A 161 -3.76 9.58 0.59
C ARG A 161 -3.08 10.56 1.57
N VAL A 162 -2.54 11.65 1.06
CA VAL A 162 -2.74 12.90 1.73
C VAL A 162 -4.24 12.93 1.87
N VAL A 163 -4.70 12.61 3.08
CA VAL A 163 -6.06 12.90 3.50
C VAL A 163 -6.29 14.28 2.94
N ASN A 164 -7.06 14.34 1.87
CA ASN A 164 -7.46 15.63 1.34
C ASN A 164 -8.34 16.15 2.45
N PHE A 165 -7.75 16.98 3.34
CA PHE A 165 -8.50 17.62 4.40
C PHE A 165 -9.70 18.36 3.81
N ASP A 166 -9.61 18.73 2.53
CA ASP A 166 -10.74 19.28 1.76
C ASP A 166 -11.83 18.24 1.46
N GLU A 167 -11.54 16.94 1.37
CA GLU A 167 -12.56 15.87 1.25
C GLU A 167 -13.10 15.37 2.60
N LEU A 168 -12.33 15.51 3.69
CA LEU A 168 -12.78 15.19 5.05
C LEU A 168 -13.47 16.37 5.71
N TYR A 169 -13.16 17.58 5.29
CA TYR A 169 -13.83 18.80 5.72
C TYR A 169 -14.78 19.30 4.63
N THR A 170 -15.86 18.59 4.41
CA THR A 170 -17.11 19.21 3.93
C THR A 170 -17.77 20.02 5.05
N GLY A 171 -16.98 20.46 6.01
CA GLY A 171 -17.44 21.14 7.23
C GLY A 171 -17.53 22.66 7.13
N TRP A 172 -17.28 23.25 5.96
CA TRP A 172 -17.61 24.65 5.71
C TRP A 172 -18.72 24.73 4.63
N SER A 173 -19.67 25.57 4.88
CA SER A 173 -20.69 25.91 3.91
C SER A 173 -20.76 27.43 3.80
N GLU A 174 -20.90 27.94 2.59
CA GLU A 174 -21.14 29.35 2.37
C GLU A 174 -22.64 29.64 2.44
N HIS A 175 -22.99 30.56 3.31
CA HIS A 175 -24.35 31.05 3.43
C HIS A 175 -24.39 32.56 3.21
N VAL A 176 -25.24 32.99 2.30
CA VAL A 176 -25.52 34.41 2.14
C VAL A 176 -26.47 34.83 3.28
N VAL A 177 -25.96 35.65 4.17
CA VAL A 177 -26.71 36.12 5.34
C VAL A 177 -26.90 37.64 5.30
N SER A 178 -27.86 38.14 6.06
CA SER A 178 -28.10 39.58 6.14
C SER A 178 -27.01 40.32 6.88
N ASP A 179 -26.75 41.58 6.55
CA ASP A 179 -25.80 42.45 7.25
C ASP A 179 -26.09 42.53 8.75
N ALA A 180 -27.36 42.45 9.17
CA ALA A 180 -27.76 42.42 10.56
C ALA A 180 -27.15 41.20 11.29
N LEU A 181 -27.19 40.03 10.69
CA LEU A 181 -26.68 38.79 11.26
C LEU A 181 -25.13 38.82 11.35
N VAL A 182 -24.48 39.41 10.36
CA VAL A 182 -23.03 39.66 10.37
C VAL A 182 -22.66 40.59 11.50
N ASN A 183 -23.37 41.67 11.71
CA ASN A 183 -23.11 42.64 12.77
C ASN A 183 -23.33 42.02 14.17
N ASP A 184 -24.35 41.15 14.33
CA ASP A 184 -24.60 40.45 15.58
C ASP A 184 -23.48 39.48 15.90
N PHE A 185 -22.94 38.77 14.89
CA PHE A 185 -21.79 37.89 15.06
C PHE A 185 -20.54 38.67 15.54
N TYR A 186 -20.21 39.77 14.88
CA TYR A 186 -19.07 40.61 15.28
C TYR A 186 -19.31 41.32 16.63
N ALA A 187 -20.54 41.51 17.05
CA ALA A 187 -20.89 42.05 18.37
C ALA A 187 -20.85 40.97 19.47
N GLY A 188 -20.44 39.72 19.14
CA GLY A 188 -20.37 38.59 20.10
C GLY A 188 -21.72 38.06 20.54
N ARG A 189 -22.81 38.36 19.80
CA ARG A 189 -24.15 37.83 20.09
C ARG A 189 -24.33 36.44 19.49
N PRO A 190 -25.06 35.53 20.14
CA PRO A 190 -25.34 34.23 19.60
C PRO A 190 -26.21 34.34 18.33
N VAL A 191 -25.68 33.87 17.19
CA VAL A 191 -26.36 33.83 15.90
C VAL A 191 -26.76 32.40 15.57
N LYS A 192 -27.98 32.18 15.09
CA LYS A 192 -28.44 30.92 14.53
C LYS A 192 -28.49 31.03 13.03
N LEU A 193 -27.79 30.13 12.34
CA LEU A 193 -27.95 29.93 10.89
C LEU A 193 -29.04 28.88 10.70
N ASP A 194 -30.05 29.20 9.94
CA ASP A 194 -31.08 28.26 9.51
C ASP A 194 -30.53 27.52 8.30
N VAL A 195 -29.79 26.45 8.56
CA VAL A 195 -29.27 25.53 7.53
C VAL A 195 -30.40 24.55 7.22
N GLY A 196 -31.21 24.88 6.21
CA GLY A 196 -32.18 23.92 5.68
C GLY A 196 -31.46 22.65 5.25
N LEU A 197 -31.82 21.52 5.86
CA LEU A 197 -31.38 20.14 5.51
C LEU A 197 -32.00 19.75 4.16
#